data_f67ae4f8da3963fd6e6161299314b1f2
#
_entry.id   f67ae4f8da3963fd6e6161299314b1f2
#
_cell.length_a   1.000
_cell.length_b   1.000
_cell.length_c   1.000
_cell.angle_alpha   90.00
_cell.angle_beta   90.00
_cell.angle_gamma   90.00
#
_symmetry.space_group_name_H-M   'P 1'
#
loop_
_entity.id
_entity.type
_entity.pdbx_description
1 polymer ?
#
loop_
_entity_poly.entity_id
_entity_poly.type
_entity_poly.pdbx_seq_one_letter_code
_entity_poly.pdbx_strand_id
1 'polypeptide(L)'
;MLLEGLHIPLTTPFHPDGRLNLPKLAANVVRYSKSPAAGLVVLGASGEPTLLTDEETRDVLRTVAQSAAPENVLIAGISRDSVRATLALAEFASELFYDAILVGIPSLLVGTIHSESNRNRTELMFYLQTIADRSPLPVVLFSDRDRRIPIDATVELAAHPNILGLLDGAASPSEIEAILRRTATIKREVTVTTVFRAVTARMRIAAGRAPATLVSAASLGASATAAAETPPTPPLRTRTKTIGFQVLAGDTQAILESLRAGATGAASAFAACAPQACYEVFAAWKDDDQPLAEEKQTRLCAAARLAEAGPGNLKYACDLNGYFGGRPRLPLLPPTGSQRAALEQLMKQLRN
;
A
#
# COMPACT_ATOMS: atom_id res chain seq x y z
N MET A 1 -11.12 -7.16 5.61
CA MET A 1 -10.66 -5.82 5.12
C MET A 1 -10.90 -5.72 3.63
N LEU A 2 -11.48 -4.62 3.15
CA LEU A 2 -11.64 -4.34 1.72
C LEU A 2 -10.39 -3.62 1.19
N LEU A 3 -9.87 -4.06 0.03
CA LEU A 3 -8.70 -3.47 -0.63
C LEU A 3 -9.06 -2.73 -1.94
N GLU A 4 -10.35 -2.48 -2.17
CA GLU A 4 -10.83 -1.79 -3.39
C GLU A 4 -10.29 -0.36 -3.49
N GLY A 5 -9.75 0.00 -4.66
CA GLY A 5 -9.27 1.34 -4.98
C GLY A 5 -7.78 1.44 -5.22
N LEU A 6 -7.28 2.68 -5.26
CA LEU A 6 -5.85 2.96 -5.41
C LEU A 6 -5.16 2.96 -4.04
N HIS A 7 -4.09 2.20 -3.90
CA HIS A 7 -3.17 2.25 -2.77
C HIS A 7 -1.83 2.85 -3.23
N ILE A 8 -1.26 3.76 -2.45
CA ILE A 8 -0.01 4.44 -2.81
C ILE A 8 1.16 3.74 -2.13
N PRO A 9 2.10 3.09 -2.89
CA PRO A 9 3.34 2.59 -2.35
C PRO A 9 4.28 3.75 -2.02
N LEU A 10 4.55 3.97 -0.73
CA LEU A 10 5.35 5.10 -0.27
C LEU A 10 6.84 4.89 -0.59
N THR A 11 7.50 5.97 -1.04
CA THR A 11 8.96 6.08 -1.02
C THR A 11 9.44 6.49 0.36
N THR A 12 10.65 6.07 0.75
CA THR A 12 11.29 6.48 2.01
C THR A 12 12.25 7.64 1.78
N PRO A 13 11.95 8.87 2.24
CA PRO A 13 12.85 10.01 2.09
C PRO A 13 14.11 9.87 2.94
N PHE A 14 15.26 10.20 2.36
CA PHE A 14 16.53 10.28 3.08
C PHE A 14 17.14 11.67 2.99
N HIS A 15 17.94 12.02 3.99
CA HIS A 15 18.87 13.14 3.93
C HIS A 15 20.04 12.84 2.96
N PRO A 16 20.81 13.86 2.52
CA PRO A 16 21.97 13.62 1.66
C PRO A 16 23.03 12.70 2.25
N ASP A 17 23.11 12.60 3.56
CA ASP A 17 24.01 11.72 4.32
C ASP A 17 23.48 10.29 4.51
N GLY A 18 22.30 10.00 3.99
CA GLY A 18 21.65 8.68 4.05
C GLY A 18 20.79 8.43 5.29
N ARG A 19 20.71 9.36 6.26
CA ARG A 19 19.79 9.23 7.40
C ARG A 19 18.34 9.39 6.95
N LEU A 20 17.40 8.76 7.68
CA LEU A 20 15.96 8.93 7.45
C LEU A 20 15.52 10.39 7.59
N ASN A 21 14.68 10.85 6.67
CA ASN A 21 14.03 12.16 6.76
C ASN A 21 12.55 11.99 7.14
N LEU A 22 12.31 11.64 8.40
CA LEU A 22 10.97 11.38 8.93
C LEU A 22 10.03 12.60 8.82
N PRO A 23 10.47 13.86 9.03
CA PRO A 23 9.59 15.02 8.81
C PRO A 23 9.07 15.13 7.36
N LYS A 24 9.89 14.80 6.37
CA LYS A 24 9.48 14.80 4.96
C LYS A 24 8.58 13.61 4.64
N LEU A 25 8.82 12.45 5.24
CA LEU A 25 7.91 11.31 5.15
C LEU A 25 6.53 11.68 5.71
N ALA A 26 6.46 12.25 6.90
CA ALA A 26 5.22 12.71 7.52
C ALA A 26 4.46 13.71 6.64
N ALA A 27 5.17 14.70 6.08
CA ALA A 27 4.57 15.70 5.18
C ALA A 27 4.00 15.04 3.90
N ASN A 28 4.72 14.08 3.31
CA ASN A 28 4.21 13.31 2.17
C ASN A 28 2.94 12.53 2.53
N VAL A 29 2.95 11.84 3.67
CA VAL A 29 1.79 11.05 4.15
C VAL A 29 0.56 11.92 4.34
N VAL A 30 0.70 13.09 4.97
CA VAL A 30 -0.39 14.06 5.12
C VAL A 30 -0.92 14.50 3.75
N ARG A 31 -0.04 14.69 2.77
CA ARG A 31 -0.44 15.07 1.41
C ARG A 31 -1.15 13.93 0.68
N TYR A 32 -0.63 12.70 0.75
CA TYR A 32 -1.28 11.53 0.19
C TYR A 32 -2.65 11.27 0.80
N SER A 33 -2.81 11.52 2.09
CA SER A 33 -4.09 11.39 2.79
C SER A 33 -5.18 12.33 2.29
N LYS A 34 -4.81 13.41 1.59
CA LYS A 34 -5.75 14.33 0.94
C LYS A 34 -6.11 13.91 -0.49
N SER A 35 -5.42 12.93 -1.04
CA SER A 35 -5.72 12.37 -2.36
C SER A 35 -6.88 11.37 -2.26
N PRO A 36 -7.50 10.99 -3.39
CA PRO A 36 -8.60 10.01 -3.40
C PRO A 36 -8.13 8.56 -3.18
N ALA A 37 -6.87 8.33 -2.79
CA ALA A 37 -6.34 7.00 -2.53
C ALA A 37 -7.09 6.28 -1.39
N ALA A 38 -7.36 4.99 -1.58
CA ALA A 38 -7.96 4.13 -0.58
C ALA A 38 -7.01 3.80 0.57
N GLY A 39 -5.70 3.77 0.31
CA GLY A 39 -4.72 3.43 1.31
C GLY A 39 -3.27 3.69 0.92
N LEU A 40 -2.38 3.35 1.82
CA LEU A 40 -0.93 3.51 1.70
C LEU A 40 -0.25 2.17 1.93
N VAL A 41 0.69 1.82 1.04
CA VAL A 41 1.58 0.66 1.22
C VAL A 41 2.92 1.18 1.71
N VAL A 42 3.25 0.84 2.94
CA VAL A 42 4.44 1.34 3.64
C VAL A 42 5.53 0.28 3.57
N LEU A 43 6.73 0.65 3.18
CA LEU A 43 7.86 -0.28 3.05
C LEU A 43 7.60 -1.45 2.08
N GLY A 44 6.78 -1.23 1.03
CA GLY A 44 6.81 -2.05 -0.17
C GLY A 44 8.13 -1.84 -0.93
N ALA A 45 8.25 -2.40 -2.14
CA ALA A 45 9.49 -2.30 -2.94
C ALA A 45 9.98 -0.85 -3.12
N SER A 46 9.07 0.10 -3.36
CA SER A 46 9.38 1.53 -3.50
C SER A 46 9.94 2.19 -2.24
N GLY A 47 9.75 1.58 -1.09
CA GLY A 47 10.19 2.09 0.22
C GLY A 47 11.63 1.73 0.57
N GLU A 48 12.36 1.03 -0.29
CA GLU A 48 13.75 0.59 -0.08
C GLU A 48 13.94 -0.22 1.23
N PRO A 49 13.06 -1.19 1.57
CA PRO A 49 13.03 -1.82 2.90
C PRO A 49 14.29 -2.62 3.22
N THR A 50 14.98 -3.14 2.22
CA THR A 50 16.23 -3.91 2.37
C THR A 50 17.44 -3.04 2.76
N LEU A 51 17.30 -1.73 2.61
CA LEU A 51 18.35 -0.76 2.96
C LEU A 51 18.14 -0.11 4.33
N LEU A 52 17.10 -0.51 5.05
CA LEU A 52 16.76 0.00 6.38
C LEU A 52 17.20 -0.98 7.46
N THR A 53 17.65 -0.45 8.59
CA THR A 53 17.78 -1.22 9.82
C THR A 53 16.41 -1.54 10.40
N ASP A 54 16.34 -2.47 11.34
CA ASP A 54 15.06 -2.80 12.01
C ASP A 54 14.53 -1.62 12.85
N GLU A 55 15.40 -0.79 13.41
CA GLU A 55 15.01 0.43 14.11
C GLU A 55 14.42 1.46 13.15
N GLU A 56 15.10 1.73 12.03
CA GLU A 56 14.60 2.62 10.97
C GLU A 56 13.27 2.13 10.38
N THR A 57 13.12 0.81 10.21
CA THR A 57 11.86 0.20 9.79
C THR A 57 10.72 0.57 10.76
N ARG A 58 10.95 0.43 12.07
CA ARG A 58 9.97 0.80 13.10
C ARG A 58 9.67 2.29 13.10
N ASP A 59 10.66 3.14 12.91
CA ASP A 59 10.47 4.59 12.86
C ASP A 59 9.65 5.02 11.66
N VAL A 60 9.85 4.42 10.48
CA VAL A 60 9.04 4.65 9.29
C VAL A 60 7.59 4.23 9.55
N LEU A 61 7.35 3.01 10.06
CA LEU A 61 6.00 2.53 10.36
C LEU A 61 5.28 3.44 11.37
N ARG A 62 5.97 3.84 12.45
CA ARG A 62 5.41 4.75 13.46
C ARG A 62 5.05 6.11 12.87
N THR A 63 5.96 6.70 12.08
CA THR A 63 5.75 8.02 11.47
C THR A 63 4.55 8.02 10.53
N VAL A 64 4.40 6.97 9.71
CA VAL A 64 3.25 6.86 8.80
C VAL A 64 1.94 6.69 9.58
N ALA A 65 1.90 5.80 10.57
CA ALA A 65 0.70 5.58 11.38
C ALA A 65 0.21 6.84 12.10
N GLN A 66 1.15 7.68 12.56
CA GLN A 66 0.85 8.95 13.23
C GLN A 66 0.39 10.06 12.28
N SER A 67 0.80 10.00 11.00
CA SER A 67 0.58 11.06 10.02
C SER A 67 -0.56 10.80 9.06
N ALA A 68 -0.95 9.55 8.87
CA ALA A 68 -1.99 9.15 7.90
C ALA A 68 -3.40 9.45 8.44
N ALA A 69 -4.29 9.89 7.55
CA ALA A 69 -5.69 10.06 7.89
C ALA A 69 -6.32 8.72 8.31
N PRO A 70 -7.26 8.72 9.28
CA PRO A 70 -7.89 7.49 9.76
C PRO A 70 -8.53 6.64 8.67
N GLU A 71 -9.02 7.25 7.61
CA GLU A 71 -9.72 6.61 6.50
C GLU A 71 -8.80 5.83 5.55
N ASN A 72 -7.50 6.12 5.53
CA ASN A 72 -6.57 5.42 4.67
C ASN A 72 -6.26 4.01 5.22
N VAL A 73 -6.45 2.99 4.44
CA VAL A 73 -5.95 1.64 4.76
C VAL A 73 -4.43 1.67 4.84
N LEU A 74 -3.84 1.18 5.93
CA LEU A 74 -2.40 1.05 6.08
C LEU A 74 -1.96 -0.41 5.91
N ILE A 75 -1.11 -0.66 4.93
CA ILE A 75 -0.51 -1.97 4.66
C ILE A 75 0.99 -1.88 4.94
N ALA A 76 1.49 -2.65 5.90
CA ALA A 76 2.90 -2.65 6.29
C ALA A 76 3.70 -3.72 5.54
N GLY A 77 4.67 -3.34 4.73
CA GLY A 77 5.67 -4.23 4.14
C GLY A 77 6.71 -4.64 5.18
N ILE A 78 6.64 -5.88 5.61
CA ILE A 78 7.42 -6.35 6.76
C ILE A 78 8.20 -7.64 6.48
N SER A 79 8.33 -8.03 5.21
CA SER A 79 9.05 -9.24 4.82
C SER A 79 10.47 -9.25 5.40
N ARG A 80 10.82 -10.35 6.05
CA ARG A 80 12.16 -10.70 6.50
C ARG A 80 12.42 -12.16 6.13
N ASP A 81 13.68 -12.56 6.11
CA ASP A 81 14.03 -13.95 5.77
C ASP A 81 13.61 -14.94 6.84
N SER A 82 13.49 -14.52 8.09
CA SER A 82 13.03 -15.39 9.16
C SER A 82 11.58 -15.11 9.54
N VAL A 83 10.80 -16.17 9.76
CA VAL A 83 9.42 -16.10 10.29
C VAL A 83 9.38 -15.27 11.58
N ARG A 84 10.34 -15.49 12.50
CA ARG A 84 10.39 -14.79 13.79
C ARG A 84 10.51 -13.27 13.61
N ALA A 85 11.42 -12.81 12.72
CA ALA A 85 11.62 -11.38 12.49
C ALA A 85 10.40 -10.75 11.81
N THR A 86 9.77 -11.47 10.86
CA THR A 86 8.54 -11.02 10.19
C THR A 86 7.40 -10.88 11.20
N LEU A 87 7.19 -11.88 12.09
CA LEU A 87 6.14 -11.82 13.10
C LEU A 87 6.36 -10.72 14.14
N ALA A 88 7.60 -10.46 14.55
CA ALA A 88 7.90 -9.35 15.46
C ALA A 88 7.54 -7.98 14.86
N LEU A 89 7.71 -7.80 13.54
CA LEU A 89 7.26 -6.60 12.85
C LEU A 89 5.74 -6.58 12.62
N ALA A 90 5.09 -7.74 12.47
CA ALA A 90 3.63 -7.83 12.39
C ALA A 90 2.97 -7.41 13.72
N GLU A 91 3.51 -7.87 14.85
CA GLU A 91 3.09 -7.45 16.19
C GLU A 91 3.23 -5.93 16.35
N PHE A 92 4.40 -5.38 16.01
CA PHE A 92 4.65 -3.96 16.08
C PHE A 92 3.71 -3.13 15.16
N ALA A 93 3.45 -3.58 13.94
CA ALA A 93 2.50 -2.94 13.04
C ALA A 93 1.07 -2.98 13.61
N SER A 94 0.69 -4.08 14.27
CA SER A 94 -0.61 -4.21 14.93
C SER A 94 -0.78 -3.22 16.09
N GLU A 95 0.26 -3.02 16.91
CA GLU A 95 0.27 -2.00 17.97
C GLU A 95 0.10 -0.58 17.44
N LEU A 96 0.53 -0.33 16.20
CA LEU A 96 0.37 0.95 15.50
C LEU A 96 -0.94 1.05 14.70
N PHE A 97 -1.83 0.08 14.83
CA PHE A 97 -3.13 0.02 14.15
C PHE A 97 -3.04 0.03 12.62
N TYR A 98 -2.06 -0.69 12.08
CA TYR A 98 -2.07 -1.05 10.67
C TYR A 98 -3.23 -2.01 10.40
N ASP A 99 -3.73 -2.01 9.18
CA ASP A 99 -4.91 -2.78 8.78
C ASP A 99 -4.55 -4.14 8.16
N ALA A 100 -3.36 -4.25 7.59
CA ALA A 100 -2.81 -5.47 7.00
C ALA A 100 -1.28 -5.41 6.93
N ILE A 101 -0.68 -6.58 6.73
CA ILE A 101 0.74 -6.71 6.42
C ILE A 101 0.94 -7.16 4.97
N LEU A 102 2.04 -6.73 4.35
CA LEU A 102 2.47 -7.16 3.02
C LEU A 102 3.68 -8.07 3.18
N VAL A 103 3.55 -9.32 2.73
CA VAL A 103 4.58 -10.35 2.89
C VAL A 103 4.88 -11.01 1.55
N GLY A 104 6.13 -10.94 1.13
CA GLY A 104 6.64 -11.58 -0.08
C GLY A 104 7.58 -12.74 0.23
N ILE A 105 8.23 -13.22 -0.82
CA ILE A 105 9.19 -14.31 -0.78
C ILE A 105 10.44 -13.90 -0.01
N PRO A 106 10.94 -14.73 0.95
CA PRO A 106 12.23 -14.52 1.59
C PRO A 106 13.38 -14.46 0.58
N SER A 107 14.39 -13.61 0.82
CA SER A 107 15.50 -13.42 -0.13
C SER A 107 16.29 -14.72 -0.38
N LEU A 108 16.38 -15.59 0.62
CA LEU A 108 17.04 -16.89 0.53
C LEU A 108 16.37 -17.86 -0.47
N LEU A 109 15.08 -17.65 -0.80
CA LEU A 109 14.34 -18.48 -1.76
C LEU A 109 14.27 -17.85 -3.16
N VAL A 110 14.73 -16.60 -3.34
CA VAL A 110 14.73 -15.92 -4.64
C VAL A 110 15.62 -16.66 -5.64
N GLY A 111 15.13 -16.85 -6.86
CA GLY A 111 15.84 -17.57 -7.92
C GLY A 111 15.79 -19.10 -7.81
N THR A 112 15.36 -19.65 -6.67
CA THR A 112 15.30 -21.11 -6.48
C THR A 112 13.87 -21.67 -6.58
N ILE A 113 12.85 -20.81 -6.46
CA ILE A 113 11.43 -21.22 -6.44
C ILE A 113 10.96 -21.81 -7.77
N HIS A 114 11.58 -21.40 -8.88
CA HIS A 114 11.29 -21.90 -10.22
C HIS A 114 12.15 -23.11 -10.60
N SER A 115 13.05 -23.54 -9.71
CA SER A 115 13.74 -24.83 -9.90
C SER A 115 12.73 -25.96 -9.68
N GLU A 116 12.90 -27.07 -10.38
CA GLU A 116 12.05 -28.27 -10.28
C GLU A 116 12.07 -28.92 -8.87
N SER A 117 12.76 -28.30 -7.93
CA SER A 117 12.85 -28.76 -6.54
C SER A 117 11.55 -28.48 -5.79
N ASN A 118 10.80 -29.52 -5.50
CA ASN A 118 9.61 -29.49 -4.64
C ASN A 118 9.91 -28.89 -3.24
N ARG A 119 11.16 -28.92 -2.80
CA ARG A 119 11.59 -28.43 -1.49
C ARG A 119 11.39 -26.92 -1.35
N ASN A 120 11.81 -26.14 -2.33
CA ASN A 120 11.73 -24.67 -2.26
C ASN A 120 10.27 -24.19 -2.25
N ARG A 121 9.38 -24.87 -2.98
CA ARG A 121 7.95 -24.61 -2.91
C ARG A 121 7.40 -24.93 -1.52
N THR A 122 7.80 -26.04 -0.93
CA THR A 122 7.38 -26.44 0.42
C THR A 122 7.85 -25.42 1.46
N GLU A 123 9.11 -24.99 1.41
CA GLU A 123 9.67 -23.98 2.31
C GLU A 123 8.94 -22.63 2.19
N LEU A 124 8.60 -22.19 0.98
CA LEU A 124 7.79 -21.00 0.74
C LEU A 124 6.39 -21.12 1.36
N MET A 125 5.72 -22.26 1.13
CA MET A 125 4.39 -22.51 1.70
C MET A 125 4.43 -22.48 3.22
N PHE A 126 5.40 -23.17 3.84
CA PHE A 126 5.60 -23.16 5.28
C PHE A 126 5.83 -21.75 5.82
N TYR A 127 6.66 -20.95 5.16
CA TYR A 127 6.93 -19.57 5.55
C TYR A 127 5.65 -18.73 5.53
N LEU A 128 4.92 -18.71 4.42
CA LEU A 128 3.74 -17.87 4.25
C LEU A 128 2.56 -18.34 5.11
N GLN A 129 2.33 -19.66 5.21
CA GLN A 129 1.29 -20.23 6.07
C GLN A 129 1.56 -19.94 7.54
N THR A 130 2.80 -20.16 8.01
CA THR A 130 3.15 -19.89 9.43
C THR A 130 2.97 -18.43 9.78
N ILE A 131 3.29 -17.50 8.88
CA ILE A 131 3.04 -16.07 9.10
C ILE A 131 1.54 -15.80 9.14
N ALA A 132 0.77 -16.36 8.22
CA ALA A 132 -0.67 -16.17 8.18
C ALA A 132 -1.37 -16.74 9.43
N ASP A 133 -0.93 -17.91 9.92
CA ASP A 133 -1.45 -18.55 11.14
C ASP A 133 -1.21 -17.71 12.40
N ARG A 134 -0.06 -17.03 12.46
CA ARG A 134 0.42 -16.41 13.71
C ARG A 134 0.38 -14.89 13.71
N SER A 135 0.16 -14.26 12.55
CA SER A 135 0.08 -12.81 12.46
C SER A 135 -1.20 -12.27 13.11
N PRO A 136 -1.09 -11.22 13.96
CA PRO A 136 -2.26 -10.53 14.50
C PRO A 136 -3.01 -9.72 13.44
N LEU A 137 -2.39 -9.48 12.27
CA LEU A 137 -2.96 -8.73 11.16
C LEU A 137 -3.17 -9.63 9.95
N PRO A 138 -4.20 -9.34 9.14
CA PRO A 138 -4.39 -10.00 7.86
C PRO A 138 -3.19 -9.81 6.93
N VAL A 139 -2.95 -10.83 6.09
CA VAL A 139 -1.82 -10.87 5.16
C VAL A 139 -2.29 -10.55 3.74
N VAL A 140 -1.58 -9.64 3.08
CA VAL A 140 -1.57 -9.46 1.63
C VAL A 140 -0.27 -10.07 1.11
N LEU A 141 -0.35 -11.02 0.21
CA LEU A 141 0.83 -11.60 -0.42
C LEU A 141 1.47 -10.55 -1.34
N PHE A 142 2.79 -10.57 -1.46
CA PHE A 142 3.52 -9.70 -2.36
C PHE A 142 4.31 -10.52 -3.38
N SER A 143 4.05 -10.25 -4.64
CA SER A 143 4.71 -10.86 -5.78
C SER A 143 5.22 -9.76 -6.71
N ASP A 144 6.45 -9.85 -7.16
CA ASP A 144 7.04 -8.97 -8.17
C ASP A 144 7.84 -9.77 -9.21
N ARG A 145 8.50 -9.08 -10.15
CA ARG A 145 9.22 -9.74 -11.26
C ARG A 145 10.32 -10.67 -10.79
N ASP A 146 11.04 -10.29 -9.74
CA ASP A 146 12.20 -11.01 -9.24
C ASP A 146 11.83 -12.01 -8.13
N ARG A 147 10.67 -11.80 -7.49
CA ARG A 147 10.19 -12.54 -6.32
C ARG A 147 8.76 -13.01 -6.55
N ARG A 148 8.60 -13.86 -7.56
CA ARG A 148 7.29 -14.27 -8.02
C ARG A 148 6.76 -15.46 -7.25
N ILE A 149 5.59 -15.30 -6.61
CA ILE A 149 4.86 -16.43 -6.00
C ILE A 149 4.15 -17.18 -7.12
N PRO A 150 4.39 -18.50 -7.27
CA PRO A 150 3.70 -19.30 -8.28
C PRO A 150 2.17 -19.23 -8.13
N ILE A 151 1.45 -19.23 -9.26
CA ILE A 151 -0.01 -19.13 -9.25
C ILE A 151 -0.65 -20.25 -8.42
N ASP A 152 -0.15 -21.49 -8.55
CA ASP A 152 -0.67 -22.62 -7.77
C ASP A 152 -0.48 -22.44 -6.26
N ALA A 153 0.66 -21.88 -5.83
CA ALA A 153 0.90 -21.53 -4.44
C ALA A 153 -0.03 -20.40 -3.98
N THR A 154 -0.23 -19.39 -4.83
CA THR A 154 -1.17 -18.27 -4.53
C THR A 154 -2.59 -18.79 -4.33
N VAL A 155 -3.07 -19.68 -5.20
CA VAL A 155 -4.43 -20.27 -5.12
C VAL A 155 -4.59 -21.10 -3.86
N GLU A 156 -3.57 -21.91 -3.50
CA GLU A 156 -3.58 -22.72 -2.27
C GLU A 156 -3.60 -21.82 -1.02
N LEU A 157 -2.76 -20.78 -0.99
CA LEU A 157 -2.68 -19.80 0.10
C LEU A 157 -3.96 -18.96 0.22
N ALA A 158 -4.65 -18.69 -0.87
CA ALA A 158 -5.89 -17.93 -0.88
C ALA A 158 -7.00 -18.56 -0.04
N ALA A 159 -6.97 -19.88 0.17
CA ALA A 159 -7.91 -20.58 1.05
C ALA A 159 -7.71 -20.25 2.54
N HIS A 160 -6.54 -19.77 2.93
CA HIS A 160 -6.25 -19.41 4.32
C HIS A 160 -7.08 -18.20 4.78
N PRO A 161 -7.79 -18.26 5.93
CA PRO A 161 -8.73 -17.20 6.35
C PRO A 161 -8.05 -15.84 6.57
N ASN A 162 -6.79 -15.83 7.00
CA ASN A 162 -6.03 -14.61 7.27
C ASN A 162 -5.25 -14.06 6.05
N ILE A 163 -5.32 -14.72 4.88
CA ILE A 163 -4.72 -14.20 3.64
C ILE A 163 -5.81 -13.54 2.81
N LEU A 164 -5.79 -12.21 2.74
CA LEU A 164 -6.85 -11.40 2.11
C LEU A 164 -6.74 -11.32 0.60
N GLY A 165 -5.53 -11.31 0.08
CA GLY A 165 -5.28 -11.03 -1.32
C GLY A 165 -3.81 -11.04 -1.69
N LEU A 166 -3.55 -10.55 -2.89
CA LEU A 166 -2.24 -10.46 -3.51
C LEU A 166 -2.03 -9.05 -4.07
N LEU A 167 -0.87 -8.46 -3.82
CA LEU A 167 -0.36 -7.34 -4.60
C LEU A 167 0.66 -7.93 -5.58
N ASP A 168 0.36 -7.85 -6.86
CA ASP A 168 1.23 -8.41 -7.90
C ASP A 168 1.76 -7.33 -8.85
N GLY A 169 3.08 -7.13 -8.82
CA GLY A 169 3.81 -6.18 -9.68
C GLY A 169 4.23 -6.75 -11.02
N ALA A 170 3.87 -7.99 -11.34
CA ALA A 170 4.34 -8.67 -12.54
C ALA A 170 3.30 -9.55 -13.24
N ALA A 171 2.13 -9.79 -12.64
CA ALA A 171 1.10 -10.62 -13.25
C ALA A 171 0.55 -9.98 -14.51
N SER A 172 0.45 -10.78 -15.56
CA SER A 172 -0.34 -10.40 -16.73
C SER A 172 -1.83 -10.40 -16.41
N PRO A 173 -2.67 -9.67 -17.13
CA PRO A 173 -4.12 -9.71 -16.95
C PRO A 173 -4.69 -11.13 -16.99
N SER A 174 -4.18 -12.00 -17.87
CA SER A 174 -4.61 -13.39 -17.94
C SER A 174 -4.28 -14.23 -16.70
N GLU A 175 -3.17 -13.92 -16.03
CA GLU A 175 -2.80 -14.57 -14.77
C GLU A 175 -3.68 -14.10 -13.62
N ILE A 176 -4.01 -12.80 -13.57
CA ILE A 176 -4.99 -12.26 -12.61
C ILE A 176 -6.33 -12.96 -12.78
N GLU A 177 -6.83 -13.05 -14.01
CA GLU A 177 -8.07 -13.76 -14.32
C GLU A 177 -8.01 -15.24 -13.88
N ALA A 178 -6.89 -15.92 -14.15
CA ALA A 178 -6.70 -17.32 -13.76
C ALA A 178 -6.72 -17.50 -12.23
N ILE A 179 -6.07 -16.61 -11.47
CA ILE A 179 -6.09 -16.62 -10.00
C ILE A 179 -7.52 -16.41 -9.50
N LEU A 180 -8.20 -15.38 -9.99
CA LEU A 180 -9.56 -15.03 -9.54
C LEU A 180 -10.57 -16.12 -9.87
N ARG A 181 -10.49 -16.74 -11.05
CA ARG A 181 -11.33 -17.86 -11.44
C ARG A 181 -11.13 -19.07 -10.51
N ARG A 182 -9.87 -19.42 -10.20
CA ARG A 182 -9.53 -20.56 -9.33
C ARG A 182 -9.85 -20.32 -7.87
N THR A 183 -9.97 -19.06 -7.44
CA THR A 183 -10.33 -18.67 -6.08
C THR A 183 -11.79 -18.22 -5.95
N ALA A 184 -12.60 -18.37 -6.98
CA ALA A 184 -14.00 -17.86 -7.05
C ALA A 184 -14.94 -18.40 -5.94
N THR A 185 -14.65 -19.59 -5.41
CA THR A 185 -15.39 -20.20 -4.30
C THR A 185 -15.08 -19.57 -2.94
N ILE A 186 -13.99 -18.84 -2.84
CA ILE A 186 -13.59 -18.19 -1.58
C ILE A 186 -14.45 -16.95 -1.38
N LYS A 187 -15.25 -16.95 -0.31
CA LYS A 187 -16.10 -15.82 0.07
C LYS A 187 -15.81 -15.42 1.50
N ARG A 188 -15.72 -14.11 1.75
CA ARG A 188 -15.46 -13.53 3.07
C ARG A 188 -16.38 -12.35 3.31
N GLU A 189 -16.87 -12.22 4.52
CA GLU A 189 -17.60 -11.04 4.93
C GLU A 189 -16.64 -9.98 5.49
N VAL A 190 -16.79 -8.75 5.03
CA VAL A 190 -16.02 -7.61 5.52
C VAL A 190 -16.95 -6.47 5.90
N THR A 191 -16.54 -5.72 6.93
CA THR A 191 -17.23 -4.50 7.33
C THR A 191 -16.75 -3.35 6.44
N VAL A 192 -17.70 -2.61 5.87
CA VAL A 192 -17.45 -1.43 5.03
C VAL A 192 -18.28 -0.25 5.54
N THR A 193 -17.91 0.96 5.16
CA THR A 193 -18.73 2.16 5.41
C THR A 193 -20.00 2.13 4.57
N THR A 194 -20.92 3.05 4.82
CA THR A 194 -22.16 3.18 4.02
C THR A 194 -21.90 3.49 2.55
N VAL A 195 -20.76 4.05 2.21
CA VAL A 195 -20.29 4.32 0.83
C VAL A 195 -19.31 3.26 0.32
N PHE A 196 -19.32 2.08 0.93
CA PHE A 196 -18.53 0.91 0.53
C PHE A 196 -17.01 1.10 0.55
N ARG A 197 -16.50 1.99 1.41
CA ARG A 197 -15.06 2.09 1.70
C ARG A 197 -14.66 1.14 2.83
N ALA A 198 -13.38 0.78 2.90
CA ALA A 198 -12.84 -0.01 4.00
C ALA A 198 -13.06 0.69 5.34
N VAL A 199 -13.35 -0.09 6.38
CA VAL A 199 -13.36 0.38 7.77
C VAL A 199 -12.03 0.03 8.40
N THR A 200 -11.20 1.03 8.64
CA THR A 200 -9.86 0.86 9.22
C THR A 200 -9.90 0.68 10.74
N ALA A 201 -8.82 0.14 11.31
CA ALA A 201 -8.65 0.06 12.77
C ALA A 201 -8.68 1.46 13.41
N ARG A 202 -8.08 2.45 12.76
CA ARG A 202 -7.99 3.83 13.26
C ARG A 202 -9.34 4.54 13.21
N MET A 203 -10.19 4.28 12.21
CA MET A 203 -11.58 4.78 12.20
C MET A 203 -12.38 4.22 13.38
N ARG A 204 -12.23 2.94 13.72
CA ARG A 204 -12.91 2.33 14.87
C ARG A 204 -12.49 2.97 16.19
N ILE A 205 -11.19 3.25 16.35
CA ILE A 205 -10.66 3.92 17.55
C ILE A 205 -11.19 5.34 17.63
N ALA A 206 -11.17 6.10 16.53
CA ALA A 206 -11.68 7.47 16.48
C ALA A 206 -13.17 7.53 16.83
N ALA A 207 -13.98 6.60 16.33
CA ALA A 207 -15.41 6.52 16.64
C ALA A 207 -15.71 6.08 18.08
N GLY A 208 -14.83 5.29 18.71
CA GLY A 208 -14.96 4.84 20.09
C GLY A 208 -14.43 5.83 21.14
N ARG A 209 -13.68 6.84 20.74
CA ARG A 209 -13.32 7.96 21.62
C ARG A 209 -14.55 8.85 21.76
N ALA A 210 -15.31 8.64 22.87
CA ALA A 210 -16.23 9.68 23.34
C ALA A 210 -15.46 10.98 23.46
N PRO A 211 -16.03 12.14 23.09
CA PRO A 211 -15.40 13.41 23.34
C PRO A 211 -15.07 13.43 24.83
N ALA A 212 -13.79 13.47 25.17
CA ALA A 212 -13.39 13.71 26.55
C ALA A 212 -13.88 15.12 26.88
N THR A 213 -15.00 15.22 27.55
CA THR A 213 -15.43 16.44 28.19
C THR A 213 -14.41 16.66 29.32
N LEU A 214 -13.30 17.33 28.96
CA LEU A 214 -12.41 17.89 29.97
C LEU A 214 -13.23 19.02 30.63
N VAL A 215 -13.98 18.65 31.66
CA VAL A 215 -14.52 19.61 32.61
C VAL A 215 -13.31 20.18 33.33
N SER A 216 -12.89 21.36 32.90
CA SER A 216 -11.83 22.10 33.57
C SER A 216 -12.25 22.27 35.01
N ALA A 217 -11.36 21.94 35.96
CA ALA A 217 -11.58 22.22 37.38
C ALA A 217 -11.84 23.74 37.65
N ALA A 218 -11.53 24.61 36.71
CA ALA A 218 -11.83 26.02 36.73
C ALA A 218 -13.30 26.35 36.44
N SER A 219 -14.13 25.45 35.93
CA SER A 219 -15.56 25.69 35.71
C SER A 219 -16.43 25.52 36.94
N LEU A 220 -15.82 25.27 38.08
CA LEU A 220 -16.50 25.25 39.40
C LEU A 220 -16.54 26.65 40.04
N GLY A 221 -16.05 27.67 39.39
CA GLY A 221 -16.09 29.06 39.90
C GLY A 221 -16.13 30.07 38.77
N ALA A 222 -17.28 30.71 38.60
CA ALA A 222 -17.57 31.99 37.95
C ALA A 222 -17.24 32.14 36.44
N SER A 223 -18.26 32.47 35.68
CA SER A 223 -18.30 33.14 34.36
C SER A 223 -17.59 32.39 33.22
N ALA A 224 -18.27 31.43 32.63
CA ALA A 224 -17.82 30.69 31.46
C ALA A 224 -18.01 31.52 30.19
N THR A 225 -16.92 31.93 29.56
CA THR A 225 -16.86 32.09 28.11
C THR A 225 -16.91 30.68 27.53
N ALA A 226 -17.97 30.39 26.76
CA ALA A 226 -18.20 29.08 26.16
C ALA A 226 -16.99 28.67 25.30
N ALA A 227 -16.23 27.68 25.78
CA ALA A 227 -15.32 26.94 24.92
C ALA A 227 -16.16 26.25 23.85
N ALA A 228 -15.85 26.45 22.59
CA ALA A 228 -16.55 25.85 21.49
C ALA A 228 -16.51 24.34 21.67
N GLU A 229 -17.64 23.71 21.97
CA GLU A 229 -17.80 22.27 22.03
C GLU A 229 -17.47 21.69 20.62
N THR A 230 -16.44 20.91 20.53
CA THR A 230 -16.19 20.14 19.32
C THR A 230 -17.40 19.21 19.14
N PRO A 231 -18.12 19.30 18.01
CA PRO A 231 -19.32 18.48 17.84
C PRO A 231 -18.96 17.00 17.96
N PRO A 232 -19.79 16.19 18.59
CA PRO A 232 -19.54 14.77 18.79
C PRO A 232 -19.30 14.11 17.43
N THR A 233 -18.21 13.34 17.31
CA THR A 233 -17.91 12.59 16.08
C THR A 233 -19.10 11.66 15.81
N PRO A 234 -19.74 11.75 14.63
CA PRO A 234 -20.92 10.93 14.35
C PRO A 234 -20.54 9.45 14.40
N PRO A 235 -21.42 8.56 14.89
CA PRO A 235 -21.14 7.14 15.01
C PRO A 235 -20.80 6.57 13.65
N LEU A 236 -19.77 5.72 13.59
CA LEU A 236 -19.33 5.04 12.38
C LEU A 236 -20.45 4.10 11.89
N ARG A 237 -21.17 4.51 10.84
CA ARG A 237 -22.20 3.66 10.21
C ARG A 237 -21.54 2.69 9.26
N THR A 238 -21.81 1.41 9.43
CA THR A 238 -21.20 0.33 8.66
C THR A 238 -22.23 -0.61 8.04
N ARG A 239 -21.78 -1.35 7.02
CA ARG A 239 -22.49 -2.43 6.35
C ARG A 239 -21.58 -3.63 6.21
N THR A 240 -22.16 -4.81 5.96
CA THR A 240 -21.43 -6.01 5.58
C THR A 240 -21.40 -6.12 4.06
N LYS A 241 -20.24 -6.48 3.50
CA LYS A 241 -20.04 -6.78 2.08
C LYS A 241 -19.36 -8.14 1.97
N THR A 242 -19.87 -9.01 1.10
CA THR A 242 -19.19 -10.26 0.74
C THR A 242 -18.18 -9.98 -0.35
N ILE A 243 -16.94 -10.42 -0.15
CA ILE A 243 -15.83 -10.28 -1.11
C ILE A 243 -15.18 -11.64 -1.38
N GLY A 244 -14.50 -11.76 -2.52
CA GLY A 244 -13.62 -12.89 -2.84
C GLY A 244 -12.17 -12.65 -2.40
N PHE A 245 -11.27 -13.46 -2.95
CA PHE A 245 -9.83 -13.18 -2.91
C PHE A 245 -9.55 -11.92 -3.72
N GLN A 246 -8.72 -11.01 -3.18
CA GLN A 246 -8.52 -9.69 -3.75
C GLN A 246 -7.15 -9.60 -4.43
N VAL A 247 -7.08 -9.01 -5.63
CA VAL A 247 -5.82 -8.76 -6.33
C VAL A 247 -5.66 -7.26 -6.57
N LEU A 248 -4.51 -6.72 -6.18
CA LEU A 248 -4.10 -5.36 -6.48
C LEU A 248 -3.08 -5.39 -7.63
N ALA A 249 -3.34 -4.64 -8.69
CA ALA A 249 -2.43 -4.47 -9.81
C ALA A 249 -1.22 -3.63 -9.39
N GLY A 250 -0.02 -4.18 -9.46
CA GLY A 250 1.22 -3.48 -9.11
C GLY A 250 1.95 -2.90 -10.31
N ASP A 251 1.65 -3.34 -11.54
CA ASP A 251 2.26 -2.83 -12.78
C ASP A 251 1.48 -1.61 -13.29
N THR A 252 2.12 -0.44 -13.29
CA THR A 252 1.52 0.80 -13.81
C THR A 252 1.18 0.71 -15.29
N GLN A 253 1.93 -0.07 -16.07
CA GLN A 253 1.68 -0.23 -17.51
C GLN A 253 0.37 -0.96 -17.81
N ALA A 254 -0.16 -1.72 -16.85
CA ALA A 254 -1.29 -2.61 -17.02
C ALA A 254 -2.41 -2.38 -15.99
N ILE A 255 -2.53 -1.21 -15.38
CA ILE A 255 -3.59 -0.95 -14.38
C ILE A 255 -4.96 -1.23 -14.98
N LEU A 256 -5.29 -0.62 -16.12
CA LEU A 256 -6.61 -0.76 -16.75
C LEU A 256 -6.91 -2.21 -17.13
N GLU A 257 -5.97 -2.88 -17.80
CA GLU A 257 -6.16 -4.27 -18.21
C GLU A 257 -6.30 -5.23 -17.02
N SER A 258 -5.55 -4.96 -15.94
CA SER A 258 -5.68 -5.70 -14.70
C SER A 258 -7.04 -5.51 -14.04
N LEU A 259 -7.59 -4.29 -14.07
CA LEU A 259 -8.93 -3.99 -13.58
C LEU A 259 -10.00 -4.70 -14.43
N ARG A 260 -9.85 -4.72 -15.76
CA ARG A 260 -10.72 -5.47 -16.69
C ARG A 260 -10.66 -6.98 -16.41
N ALA A 261 -9.49 -7.50 -16.03
CA ALA A 261 -9.30 -8.89 -15.63
C ALA A 261 -9.85 -9.22 -14.22
N GLY A 262 -10.43 -8.22 -13.51
CA GLY A 262 -11.07 -8.40 -12.22
C GLY A 262 -10.22 -8.01 -11.03
N ALA A 263 -9.08 -7.34 -11.20
CA ALA A 263 -8.33 -6.77 -10.08
C ALA A 263 -9.23 -5.83 -9.27
N THR A 264 -9.12 -5.88 -7.94
CA THR A 264 -9.94 -5.10 -7.02
C THR A 264 -9.52 -3.62 -6.97
N GLY A 265 -8.27 -3.35 -7.34
CA GLY A 265 -7.67 -2.03 -7.32
C GLY A 265 -6.23 -2.07 -7.82
N ALA A 266 -5.48 -1.01 -7.53
CA ALA A 266 -4.10 -0.89 -7.92
C ALA A 266 -3.19 -0.40 -6.78
N ALA A 267 -1.93 -0.84 -6.81
CA ALA A 267 -0.89 -0.36 -5.92
C ALA A 267 0.46 -0.29 -6.67
N SER A 268 0.47 0.49 -7.73
CA SER A 268 1.64 0.66 -8.61
C SER A 268 2.63 1.69 -8.06
N ALA A 269 3.92 1.50 -8.29
CA ALA A 269 4.97 2.38 -7.77
C ALA A 269 4.82 3.83 -8.26
N PHE A 270 4.35 4.04 -9.48
CA PHE A 270 4.13 5.37 -10.05
C PHE A 270 3.10 6.21 -9.27
N ALA A 271 2.18 5.58 -8.53
CA ALA A 271 1.23 6.30 -7.69
C ALA A 271 1.92 7.11 -6.57
N ALA A 272 3.18 6.79 -6.21
CA ALA A 272 3.94 7.61 -5.27
C ALA A 272 4.25 9.01 -5.81
N CYS A 273 4.42 9.18 -7.12
CA CYS A 273 4.71 10.48 -7.73
C CYS A 273 3.50 11.12 -8.43
N ALA A 274 2.53 10.33 -8.89
CA ALA A 274 1.35 10.83 -9.61
C ALA A 274 0.06 10.11 -9.14
N PRO A 275 -0.34 10.23 -7.87
CA PRO A 275 -1.49 9.50 -7.32
C PRO A 275 -2.80 9.86 -8.01
N GLN A 276 -3.01 11.15 -8.34
CA GLN A 276 -4.20 11.61 -9.01
C GLN A 276 -4.34 10.97 -10.39
N ALA A 277 -3.26 10.95 -11.19
CA ALA A 277 -3.27 10.38 -12.52
C ALA A 277 -3.56 8.87 -12.51
N CYS A 278 -2.97 8.12 -11.56
CA CYS A 278 -3.27 6.70 -11.37
C CYS A 278 -4.72 6.48 -10.92
N TYR A 279 -5.23 7.34 -10.03
CA TYR A 279 -6.63 7.26 -9.58
C TYR A 279 -7.61 7.52 -10.72
N GLU A 280 -7.32 8.45 -11.63
CA GLU A 280 -8.19 8.75 -12.76
C GLU A 280 -8.42 7.56 -13.69
N VAL A 281 -7.43 6.66 -13.85
CA VAL A 281 -7.63 5.38 -14.57
C VAL A 281 -8.64 4.50 -13.84
N PHE A 282 -8.47 4.34 -12.52
CA PHE A 282 -9.39 3.55 -11.71
C PHE A 282 -10.81 4.13 -11.70
N ALA A 283 -10.94 5.46 -11.58
CA ALA A 283 -12.23 6.14 -11.54
C ALA A 283 -12.98 6.01 -12.87
N ALA A 284 -12.31 6.29 -14.01
CA ALA A 284 -12.90 6.17 -15.32
C ALA A 284 -13.35 4.72 -15.62
N TRP A 285 -12.54 3.72 -15.22
CA TRP A 285 -12.93 2.31 -15.32
C TRP A 285 -14.16 1.99 -14.46
N LYS A 286 -14.20 2.51 -13.23
CA LYS A 286 -15.31 2.27 -12.30
C LYS A 286 -16.62 2.94 -12.74
N ASP A 287 -16.52 4.08 -13.42
CA ASP A 287 -17.65 4.81 -14.01
C ASP A 287 -18.08 4.24 -15.38
N ASP A 288 -17.45 3.14 -15.83
CA ASP A 288 -17.64 2.46 -17.11
C ASP A 288 -17.34 3.33 -18.34
N ASP A 289 -16.54 4.39 -18.17
CA ASP A 289 -16.05 5.23 -19.27
C ASP A 289 -14.76 4.65 -19.86
N GLN A 290 -14.92 3.64 -20.71
CA GLN A 290 -13.79 2.90 -21.29
C GLN A 290 -12.87 3.78 -22.14
N PRO A 291 -13.38 4.70 -23.04
CA PRO A 291 -12.50 5.59 -23.81
C PRO A 291 -11.65 6.50 -22.92
N LEU A 292 -12.25 7.06 -21.86
CA LEU A 292 -11.51 7.91 -20.91
C LEU A 292 -10.46 7.10 -20.15
N ALA A 293 -10.79 5.88 -19.70
CA ALA A 293 -9.88 5.01 -18.99
C ALA A 293 -8.65 4.67 -19.85
N GLU A 294 -8.83 4.37 -21.13
CA GLU A 294 -7.74 4.11 -22.10
C GLU A 294 -6.87 5.34 -22.33
N GLU A 295 -7.48 6.51 -22.48
CA GLU A 295 -6.75 7.79 -22.61
C GLU A 295 -5.88 8.04 -21.37
N LYS A 296 -6.46 7.90 -20.17
CA LYS A 296 -5.75 8.09 -18.89
C LYS A 296 -4.62 7.08 -18.72
N GLN A 297 -4.86 5.79 -19.01
CA GLN A 297 -3.83 4.75 -18.97
C GLN A 297 -2.69 5.06 -19.94
N THR A 298 -2.97 5.45 -21.16
CA THR A 298 -1.96 5.76 -22.17
C THR A 298 -1.05 6.92 -21.73
N ARG A 299 -1.62 7.95 -21.10
CA ARG A 299 -0.85 9.09 -20.57
C ARG A 299 0.15 8.71 -19.49
N LEU A 300 -0.16 7.68 -18.68
CA LEU A 300 0.73 7.20 -17.62
C LEU A 300 1.95 6.48 -18.17
N CYS A 301 1.77 5.67 -19.21
CA CYS A 301 2.72 4.61 -19.58
C CYS A 301 4.14 5.11 -19.85
N ALA A 302 4.31 6.19 -20.57
CA ALA A 302 5.65 6.70 -20.92
C ALA A 302 6.41 7.21 -19.68
N ALA A 303 5.73 8.01 -18.84
CA ALA A 303 6.33 8.57 -17.63
C ALA A 303 6.60 7.48 -16.59
N ALA A 304 5.65 6.55 -16.38
CA ALA A 304 5.77 5.45 -15.45
C ALA A 304 6.95 4.55 -15.80
N ARG A 305 7.11 4.17 -17.06
CA ARG A 305 8.23 3.32 -17.51
C ARG A 305 9.59 3.91 -17.13
N LEU A 306 9.76 5.21 -17.29
CA LEU A 306 11.02 5.87 -16.95
C LEU A 306 11.16 6.09 -15.44
N ALA A 307 10.09 6.47 -14.75
CA ALA A 307 10.12 6.68 -13.29
C ALA A 307 10.39 5.37 -12.55
N GLU A 308 9.80 4.27 -12.99
CA GLU A 308 9.95 2.95 -12.36
C GLU A 308 11.23 2.20 -12.80
N ALA A 309 12.06 2.80 -13.67
CA ALA A 309 13.35 2.21 -14.04
C ALA A 309 14.35 2.10 -12.87
N GLY A 310 14.04 2.75 -11.75
CA GLY A 310 14.80 2.60 -10.51
C GLY A 310 14.34 3.57 -9.42
N PRO A 311 14.67 3.30 -8.15
CA PRO A 311 14.22 4.12 -7.02
C PRO A 311 14.64 5.59 -7.12
N GLY A 312 15.82 5.89 -7.70
CA GLY A 312 16.28 7.26 -7.93
C GLY A 312 15.39 8.04 -8.90
N ASN A 313 14.94 7.39 -9.97
CA ASN A 313 14.05 7.97 -10.97
C ASN A 313 12.65 8.24 -10.35
N LEU A 314 12.13 7.26 -9.61
CA LEU A 314 10.83 7.39 -8.94
C LEU A 314 10.83 8.55 -7.93
N LYS A 315 11.87 8.64 -7.11
CA LYS A 315 12.04 9.73 -6.14
C LYS A 315 12.15 11.09 -6.83
N TYR A 316 12.89 11.17 -7.92
CA TYR A 316 12.97 12.41 -8.70
C TYR A 316 11.62 12.82 -9.31
N ALA A 317 10.85 11.85 -9.80
CA ALA A 317 9.49 12.09 -10.26
C ALA A 317 8.56 12.58 -9.12
N CYS A 318 8.74 12.08 -7.89
CA CYS A 318 8.06 12.61 -6.71
C CYS A 318 8.39 14.09 -6.48
N ASP A 319 9.69 14.47 -6.54
CA ASP A 319 10.11 15.86 -6.37
C ASP A 319 9.48 16.78 -7.43
N LEU A 320 9.39 16.33 -8.70
CA LEU A 320 8.76 17.08 -9.80
C LEU A 320 7.27 17.35 -9.57
N ASN A 321 6.58 16.48 -8.82
CA ASN A 321 5.14 16.60 -8.58
C ASN A 321 4.81 17.08 -7.16
N GLY A 322 5.82 17.62 -6.46
CA GLY A 322 5.68 18.31 -5.18
C GLY A 322 5.62 17.38 -3.96
N TYR A 323 5.88 16.08 -4.12
CA TYR A 323 6.20 15.19 -3.02
C TYR A 323 7.71 15.23 -2.77
N PHE A 324 8.14 14.93 -1.57
CA PHE A 324 9.56 14.85 -1.30
C PHE A 324 10.07 13.43 -1.54
N GLY A 325 10.76 13.22 -2.66
CA GLY A 325 11.41 11.95 -2.99
C GLY A 325 12.81 11.86 -2.37
N GLY A 326 13.61 12.90 -2.57
CA GLY A 326 15.00 12.96 -2.11
C GLY A 326 15.94 12.04 -2.89
N ARG A 327 17.08 11.73 -2.30
CA ARG A 327 18.02 10.77 -2.90
C ARG A 327 17.69 9.35 -2.48
N PRO A 328 17.93 8.35 -3.35
CA PRO A 328 17.92 6.96 -2.91
C PRO A 328 19.08 6.72 -1.94
N ARG A 329 18.97 5.70 -1.07
CA ARG A 329 20.06 5.29 -0.21
C ARG A 329 21.10 4.49 -1.00
N LEU A 330 22.38 4.69 -0.74
CA LEU A 330 23.44 3.88 -1.36
C LEU A 330 23.26 2.38 -1.07
N PRO A 331 23.54 1.50 -2.03
CA PRO A 331 24.29 1.74 -3.27
C PRO A 331 23.44 2.27 -4.45
N LEU A 332 22.16 2.54 -4.25
CA LEU A 332 21.28 3.02 -5.31
C LEU A 332 21.65 4.46 -5.72
N LEU A 333 21.61 4.73 -7.01
CA LEU A 333 22.06 6.01 -7.58
C LEU A 333 20.87 6.90 -7.97
N PRO A 334 21.03 8.24 -7.92
CA PRO A 334 20.07 9.16 -8.48
C PRO A 334 20.03 9.05 -10.02
N PRO A 335 18.98 9.58 -10.67
CA PRO A 335 18.89 9.57 -12.12
C PRO A 335 20.03 10.38 -12.77
N THR A 336 20.45 9.95 -13.95
CA THR A 336 21.41 10.68 -14.80
C THR A 336 20.84 12.00 -15.30
N GLY A 337 21.66 12.89 -15.84
CA GLY A 337 21.19 14.15 -16.42
C GLY A 337 20.17 13.95 -17.55
N SER A 338 20.40 12.97 -18.43
CA SER A 338 19.47 12.62 -19.51
C SER A 338 18.13 12.08 -18.99
N GLN A 339 18.16 11.22 -17.98
CA GLN A 339 16.93 10.69 -17.35
C GLN A 339 16.13 11.81 -16.67
N ARG A 340 16.79 12.76 -16.00
CA ARG A 340 16.13 13.92 -15.39
C ARG A 340 15.40 14.75 -16.43
N ALA A 341 16.09 15.15 -17.52
CA ALA A 341 15.51 15.94 -18.59
C ALA A 341 14.30 15.22 -19.24
N ALA A 342 14.39 13.91 -19.44
CA ALA A 342 13.28 13.12 -19.97
C ALA A 342 12.10 13.05 -18.99
N LEU A 343 12.35 12.82 -17.69
CA LEU A 343 11.30 12.82 -16.64
C LEU A 343 10.62 14.18 -16.53
N GLU A 344 11.37 15.29 -16.58
CA GLU A 344 10.81 16.65 -16.56
C GLU A 344 9.82 16.89 -17.70
N GLN A 345 10.11 16.38 -18.89
CA GLN A 345 9.19 16.50 -20.03
C GLN A 345 7.95 15.63 -19.87
N LEU A 346 8.13 14.35 -19.50
CA LEU A 346 7.03 13.40 -19.38
C LEU A 346 6.07 13.76 -18.21
N MET A 347 6.61 14.25 -17.10
CA MET A 347 5.81 14.63 -15.93
C MET A 347 5.03 15.93 -16.09
N LYS A 348 5.33 16.79 -17.12
CA LYS A 348 4.59 18.05 -17.32
C LYS A 348 3.09 17.85 -17.50
N GLN A 349 2.68 16.76 -18.12
CA GLN A 349 1.28 16.45 -18.41
C GLN A 349 0.57 15.70 -17.27
N LEU A 350 1.31 15.30 -16.23
CA LEU A 350 0.85 14.49 -15.11
C LEU A 350 0.98 15.21 -13.76
N ARG A 351 1.17 16.53 -13.80
CA ARG A 351 1.23 17.33 -12.56
C ARG A 351 -0.13 17.37 -11.88
N ASN A 352 -0.11 17.16 -10.56
CA ASN A 352 -1.29 17.31 -9.70
C ASN A 352 -1.70 18.76 -9.59
#